data_e9256618f52c3f16718a28218e459006
#
_entry.id   e9256618f52c3f16718a28218e459006
#
_cell.length_a   1.000
_cell.length_b   1.000
_cell.length_c   1.000
_cell.angle_alpha   90.00
_cell.angle_beta   90.00
_cell.angle_gamma   90.00
#
_symmetry.space_group_name_H-M   'P 1'
#
loop_
_entity.id
_entity.type
_entity.pdbx_description
1 polymer ?
#
loop_
_entity_poly.entity_id
_entity_poly.type
_entity_poly.pdbx_seq_one_letter_code
_entity_poly.pdbx_strand_id
1 'polypeptide(L)'
;EYEVSDFDAASYYPFTIVNCGFVPKMAGAKGEKFIELYKEFLERRLAAKHAGDKKVANSLKILLNGTYGKLGSMYSKLYAPDLLLGVTITGQLNLLGLIDELEKIKGVTVLSANTDGIMVKFLRSARPKVEAVFAKNSKRTGYEYEETPYQTVALRDVNNYIAITLDGKVKGKGIHADVDSKPEPLKTHRSFTICSKAVLAYIKDGVSVEQTIAACNDIRDFVSMANGDGQSGGIQTVEVATFDNWVEIEPKLWENHLGKQAKRKSRPPAYEGPVDGSETRLGRIVRW
;
A
#
# COMPACT_ATOMS: atom_id res chain seq x y z
N GLU A 1 24.77 18.44 -2.23
CA GLU A 1 23.68 18.00 -1.36
C GLU A 1 22.54 17.43 -2.20
N TYR A 2 22.00 16.27 -1.82
CA TYR A 2 20.92 15.59 -2.54
C TYR A 2 19.57 15.88 -1.89
N GLU A 3 18.53 15.89 -2.70
CA GLU A 3 17.13 15.91 -2.30
C GLU A 3 16.45 14.64 -2.80
N VAL A 4 15.38 14.23 -2.11
CA VAL A 4 14.53 13.10 -2.52
C VAL A 4 13.09 13.56 -2.49
N SER A 5 12.40 13.38 -3.59
CA SER A 5 10.97 13.70 -3.70
C SER A 5 10.20 12.61 -4.43
N ASP A 6 8.97 12.42 -4.02
CA ASP A 6 7.98 11.57 -4.69
C ASP A 6 7.02 12.46 -5.48
N PHE A 7 6.85 12.20 -6.76
CA PHE A 7 5.96 12.93 -7.66
C PHE A 7 4.81 12.02 -8.06
N ASP A 8 3.67 12.21 -7.43
CA ASP A 8 2.44 11.43 -7.65
C ASP A 8 1.50 12.15 -8.63
N ALA A 9 1.03 11.48 -9.68
CA ALA A 9 0.03 12.04 -10.58
C ALA A 9 -1.37 12.03 -9.97
N ALA A 10 -1.99 13.19 -9.88
CA ALA A 10 -3.33 13.33 -9.33
C ALA A 10 -4.38 12.66 -10.24
N SER A 11 -5.18 11.73 -9.69
CA SER A 11 -6.27 11.06 -10.45
C SER A 11 -5.82 10.41 -11.76
N TYR A 12 -4.69 9.73 -11.75
CA TYR A 12 -3.98 9.25 -12.95
C TYR A 12 -4.86 8.49 -13.94
N TYR A 13 -5.53 7.42 -13.53
CA TYR A 13 -6.40 6.64 -14.40
C TYR A 13 -7.63 7.42 -14.89
N PRO A 14 -8.34 8.18 -14.02
CA PRO A 14 -9.39 9.08 -14.49
C PRO A 14 -8.94 10.08 -15.55
N PHE A 15 -7.81 10.73 -15.39
CA PHE A 15 -7.26 11.62 -16.41
C PHE A 15 -6.94 10.88 -17.71
N THR A 16 -6.35 9.68 -17.62
CA THR A 16 -6.04 8.87 -18.80
C THR A 16 -7.31 8.54 -19.58
N ILE A 17 -8.41 8.16 -18.91
CA ILE A 17 -9.70 7.87 -19.57
C ILE A 17 -10.20 9.09 -20.32
N VAL A 18 -10.19 10.27 -19.69
CA VAL A 18 -10.67 11.52 -20.29
C VAL A 18 -9.78 11.95 -21.46
N ASN A 19 -8.46 12.00 -21.23
CA ASN A 19 -7.50 12.52 -22.21
C ASN A 19 -7.38 11.65 -23.46
N CYS A 20 -7.52 10.33 -23.30
CA CYS A 20 -7.50 9.39 -24.42
C CYS A 20 -8.88 9.13 -25.04
N GLY A 21 -9.95 9.69 -24.47
CA GLY A 21 -11.31 9.47 -24.96
C GLY A 21 -11.73 8.00 -24.87
N PHE A 22 -11.34 7.30 -23.83
CA PHE A 22 -11.64 5.88 -23.66
C PHE A 22 -13.11 5.64 -23.30
N VAL A 23 -13.90 5.26 -24.29
CA VAL A 23 -15.34 5.02 -24.17
C VAL A 23 -15.65 3.54 -24.26
N PRO A 24 -16.30 2.94 -23.22
CA PRO A 24 -16.76 1.55 -23.32
C PRO A 24 -17.76 1.36 -24.46
N LYS A 25 -17.61 0.29 -25.25
CA LYS A 25 -18.49 -0.03 -26.38
C LYS A 25 -19.98 -0.05 -26.01
N MET A 26 -20.30 -0.47 -24.80
CA MET A 26 -21.68 -0.49 -24.26
C MET A 26 -22.30 0.91 -24.09
N ALA A 27 -21.50 1.96 -24.07
CA ALA A 27 -22.01 3.34 -24.05
C ALA A 27 -22.67 3.72 -25.41
N GLY A 28 -22.28 3.05 -26.50
CA GLY A 28 -22.87 3.26 -27.85
C GLY A 28 -22.92 4.73 -28.23
N ALA A 29 -24.07 5.19 -28.69
CA ALA A 29 -24.31 6.58 -29.04
C ALA A 29 -24.20 7.58 -27.87
N LYS A 30 -24.13 7.10 -26.63
CA LYS A 30 -23.96 7.93 -25.41
C LYS A 30 -22.49 8.05 -24.97
N GLY A 31 -21.55 7.64 -25.82
CA GLY A 31 -20.13 7.65 -25.49
C GLY A 31 -19.58 9.04 -25.17
N GLU A 32 -19.94 10.04 -25.96
CA GLU A 32 -19.56 11.43 -25.69
C GLU A 32 -20.09 11.90 -24.32
N LYS A 33 -21.36 11.62 -24.05
CA LYS A 33 -21.97 11.95 -22.76
C LYS A 33 -21.29 11.26 -21.57
N PHE A 34 -20.78 10.04 -21.76
CA PHE A 34 -19.99 9.35 -20.75
C PHE A 34 -18.71 10.11 -20.41
N ILE A 35 -17.95 10.54 -21.43
CA ILE A 35 -16.71 11.31 -21.23
C ILE A 35 -16.99 12.67 -20.60
N GLU A 36 -18.03 13.39 -21.05
CA GLU A 36 -18.45 14.68 -20.45
C GLU A 36 -18.72 14.55 -18.95
N LEU A 37 -19.58 13.61 -18.57
CA LEU A 37 -19.92 13.37 -17.16
C LEU A 37 -18.70 12.93 -16.35
N TYR A 38 -17.85 12.08 -16.92
CA TYR A 38 -16.66 11.60 -16.23
C TYR A 38 -15.66 12.74 -15.99
N LYS A 39 -15.51 13.64 -16.97
CA LYS A 39 -14.71 14.85 -16.87
C LYS A 39 -15.28 15.82 -15.83
N GLU A 40 -16.60 16.04 -15.81
CA GLU A 40 -17.27 16.87 -14.81
C GLU A 40 -17.00 16.36 -13.38
N PHE A 41 -17.12 15.04 -13.14
CA PHE A 41 -16.82 14.46 -11.85
C PHE A 41 -15.34 14.58 -11.47
N LEU A 42 -14.43 14.49 -12.44
CA LEU A 42 -13.00 14.67 -12.23
C LEU A 42 -12.69 16.11 -11.82
N GLU A 43 -13.20 17.10 -12.55
CA GLU A 43 -13.03 18.54 -12.25
C GLU A 43 -13.63 18.89 -10.88
N ARG A 44 -14.83 18.38 -10.57
CA ARG A 44 -15.48 18.56 -9.28
C ARG A 44 -14.67 17.95 -8.14
N ARG A 45 -14.06 16.79 -8.36
CA ARG A 45 -13.16 16.17 -7.38
C ARG A 45 -11.94 17.05 -7.11
N LEU A 46 -11.30 17.57 -8.15
CA LEU A 46 -10.12 18.43 -8.00
C LEU A 46 -10.49 19.73 -7.27
N ALA A 47 -11.60 20.36 -7.65
CA ALA A 47 -12.10 21.55 -6.96
C ALA A 47 -12.36 21.28 -5.47
N ALA A 48 -13.00 20.17 -5.13
CA ALA A 48 -13.24 19.78 -3.74
C ALA A 48 -11.92 19.51 -2.97
N LYS A 49 -10.93 18.90 -3.65
CA LYS A 49 -9.60 18.66 -3.07
C LYS A 49 -8.88 19.97 -2.76
N HIS A 50 -8.87 20.92 -3.68
CA HIS A 50 -8.28 22.24 -3.49
C HIS A 50 -8.99 23.08 -2.41
N ALA A 51 -10.32 22.94 -2.31
CA ALA A 51 -11.12 23.57 -1.25
C ALA A 51 -10.99 22.90 0.13
N GLY A 52 -10.26 21.77 0.24
CA GLY A 52 -10.12 21.02 1.48
C GLY A 52 -11.35 20.19 1.87
N ASP A 53 -12.36 20.08 1.00
CA ASP A 53 -13.53 19.22 1.24
C ASP A 53 -13.20 17.74 1.01
N LYS A 54 -12.62 17.15 2.04
CA LYS A 54 -12.19 15.74 2.03
C LYS A 54 -13.35 14.76 1.80
N LYS A 55 -14.58 15.09 2.24
CA LYS A 55 -15.73 14.19 2.09
C LYS A 55 -16.12 14.07 0.62
N VAL A 56 -16.34 15.20 -0.05
CA VAL A 56 -16.69 15.22 -1.48
C VAL A 56 -15.54 14.67 -2.32
N ALA A 57 -14.30 15.11 -2.08
CA ALA A 57 -13.12 14.64 -2.81
C ALA A 57 -12.93 13.11 -2.71
N ASN A 58 -13.13 12.51 -1.52
CA ASN A 58 -13.00 11.06 -1.34
C ASN A 58 -14.18 10.29 -1.97
N SER A 59 -15.40 10.78 -1.87
CA SER A 59 -16.57 10.15 -2.50
C SER A 59 -16.41 10.11 -4.03
N LEU A 60 -15.98 11.21 -4.62
CA LEU A 60 -15.71 11.29 -6.07
C LEU A 60 -14.49 10.46 -6.49
N LYS A 61 -13.47 10.34 -5.63
CA LYS A 61 -12.35 9.42 -5.86
C LYS A 61 -12.82 7.96 -5.97
N ILE A 62 -13.71 7.53 -5.08
CA ILE A 62 -14.27 6.18 -5.11
C ILE A 62 -15.10 5.97 -6.39
N LEU A 63 -15.93 6.95 -6.77
CA LEU A 63 -16.73 6.89 -8.00
C LEU A 63 -15.83 6.74 -9.24
N LEU A 64 -14.84 7.60 -9.40
CA LEU A 64 -13.95 7.63 -10.55
C LEU A 64 -13.08 6.35 -10.65
N ASN A 65 -12.44 5.95 -9.54
CA ASN A 65 -11.66 4.73 -9.52
C ASN A 65 -12.53 3.47 -9.64
N GLY A 66 -13.75 3.50 -9.09
CA GLY A 66 -14.74 2.44 -9.24
C GLY A 66 -15.17 2.27 -10.70
N THR A 67 -15.35 3.36 -11.43
CA THR A 67 -15.68 3.34 -12.86
C THR A 67 -14.54 2.70 -13.67
N TYR A 68 -13.28 3.08 -13.41
CA TYR A 68 -12.11 2.40 -13.98
C TYR A 68 -12.11 0.91 -13.67
N GLY A 69 -12.28 0.51 -12.41
CA GLY A 69 -12.32 -0.90 -12.00
C GLY A 69 -13.46 -1.71 -12.65
N LYS A 70 -14.58 -1.02 -12.97
CA LYS A 70 -15.72 -1.65 -13.66
C LYS A 70 -15.42 -2.00 -15.11
N LEU A 71 -14.42 -1.41 -15.75
CA LEU A 71 -13.96 -1.81 -17.08
C LEU A 71 -13.44 -3.26 -17.08
N GLY A 72 -12.87 -3.74 -15.98
CA GLY A 72 -12.37 -5.12 -15.86
C GLY A 72 -13.38 -6.14 -15.34
N SER A 73 -14.57 -5.72 -14.92
CA SER A 73 -15.56 -6.61 -14.34
C SER A 73 -16.53 -7.14 -15.39
N MET A 74 -16.53 -8.44 -15.65
CA MET A 74 -17.45 -9.09 -16.60
C MET A 74 -18.94 -8.92 -16.25
N TYR A 75 -19.26 -8.61 -15.01
CA TYR A 75 -20.63 -8.33 -14.56
C TYR A 75 -21.04 -6.87 -14.69
N SER A 76 -20.13 -6.01 -15.17
CA SER A 76 -20.38 -4.59 -15.33
C SER A 76 -20.93 -4.26 -16.72
N LYS A 77 -21.88 -3.34 -16.76
CA LYS A 77 -22.32 -2.72 -18.03
C LYS A 77 -21.21 -1.89 -18.71
N LEU A 78 -20.14 -1.57 -17.98
CA LEU A 78 -18.98 -0.85 -18.51
C LEU A 78 -17.83 -1.81 -18.88
N TYR A 79 -18.09 -3.12 -18.95
CA TYR A 79 -17.07 -4.10 -19.26
C TYR A 79 -16.36 -3.82 -20.58
N ALA A 80 -15.07 -3.53 -20.51
CA ALA A 80 -14.20 -3.20 -21.62
C ALA A 80 -12.74 -3.48 -21.22
N PRO A 81 -12.33 -4.76 -21.19
CA PRO A 81 -10.99 -5.14 -20.73
C PRO A 81 -9.87 -4.58 -21.61
N ASP A 82 -10.14 -4.36 -22.89
CA ASP A 82 -9.28 -3.65 -23.82
C ASP A 82 -8.98 -2.22 -23.36
N LEU A 83 -9.98 -1.49 -22.87
CA LEU A 83 -9.78 -0.15 -22.34
C LEU A 83 -9.09 -0.17 -20.97
N LEU A 84 -9.37 -1.16 -20.12
CA LEU A 84 -8.65 -1.31 -18.86
C LEU A 84 -7.15 -1.44 -19.11
N LEU A 85 -6.76 -2.31 -20.05
CA LEU A 85 -5.37 -2.46 -20.48
C LEU A 85 -4.84 -1.19 -21.13
N GLY A 86 -5.63 -0.53 -21.98
CA GLY A 86 -5.27 0.75 -22.61
C GLY A 86 -4.91 1.81 -21.57
N VAL A 87 -5.72 1.98 -20.53
CA VAL A 87 -5.45 2.93 -19.42
C VAL A 87 -4.16 2.59 -18.70
N THR A 88 -3.97 1.32 -18.33
CA THR A 88 -2.77 0.87 -17.59
C THR A 88 -1.49 1.04 -18.41
N ILE A 89 -1.52 0.58 -19.68
CA ILE A 89 -0.35 0.67 -20.56
C ILE A 89 -0.01 2.12 -20.87
N THR A 90 -1.01 2.98 -21.16
CA THR A 90 -0.78 4.42 -21.38
C THR A 90 -0.11 5.06 -20.16
N GLY A 91 -0.59 4.72 -18.95
CA GLY A 91 0.05 5.17 -17.71
C GLY A 91 1.50 4.71 -17.60
N GLN A 92 1.76 3.42 -17.80
CA GLN A 92 3.12 2.87 -17.74
C GLN A 92 4.05 3.52 -18.76
N LEU A 93 3.61 3.71 -20.00
CA LEU A 93 4.42 4.37 -21.04
C LEU A 93 4.71 5.82 -20.70
N ASN A 94 3.75 6.53 -20.08
CA ASN A 94 4.02 7.89 -19.61
C ASN A 94 5.08 7.93 -18.50
N LEU A 95 5.02 7.01 -17.52
CA LEU A 95 6.04 6.91 -16.47
C LEU A 95 7.41 6.54 -17.05
N LEU A 96 7.47 5.59 -17.98
CA LEU A 96 8.72 5.25 -18.68
C LEU A 96 9.33 6.44 -19.41
N GLY A 97 8.50 7.22 -20.12
CA GLY A 97 8.96 8.43 -20.78
C GLY A 97 9.50 9.49 -19.80
N LEU A 98 8.91 9.60 -18.61
CA LEU A 98 9.44 10.47 -17.54
C LEU A 98 10.77 9.96 -17.00
N ILE A 99 10.90 8.65 -16.78
CA ILE A 99 12.16 8.02 -16.33
C ILE A 99 13.27 8.31 -17.33
N ASP A 100 13.01 8.07 -18.61
CA ASP A 100 13.97 8.33 -19.69
C ASP A 100 14.44 9.79 -19.75
N GLU A 101 13.55 10.75 -19.49
CA GLU A 101 13.93 12.17 -19.47
C GLU A 101 14.69 12.55 -18.19
N LEU A 102 14.29 12.01 -17.04
CA LEU A 102 14.91 12.27 -15.74
C LEU A 102 16.34 11.70 -15.66
N GLU A 103 16.56 10.48 -16.13
CA GLU A 103 17.87 9.82 -16.05
C GLU A 103 18.94 10.46 -16.98
N LYS A 104 18.54 11.25 -17.97
CA LYS A 104 19.45 12.06 -18.79
C LYS A 104 20.04 13.25 -18.04
N ILE A 105 19.46 13.63 -16.89
CA ILE A 105 19.93 14.76 -16.10
C ILE A 105 21.05 14.31 -15.16
N LYS A 106 22.22 14.87 -15.32
CA LYS A 106 23.37 14.55 -14.45
C LYS A 106 23.04 14.83 -12.97
N GLY A 107 23.23 13.84 -12.12
CA GLY A 107 22.95 13.93 -10.68
C GLY A 107 21.50 13.67 -10.30
N VAL A 108 20.72 13.08 -11.21
CA VAL A 108 19.38 12.58 -10.97
C VAL A 108 19.40 11.05 -11.03
N THR A 109 18.67 10.41 -10.14
CA THR A 109 18.49 8.94 -10.09
C THR A 109 17.06 8.64 -9.74
N VAL A 110 16.37 7.85 -10.54
CA VAL A 110 15.04 7.33 -10.20
C VAL A 110 15.19 6.19 -9.18
N LEU A 111 14.61 6.35 -8.01
CA LEU A 111 14.67 5.36 -6.92
C LEU A 111 13.56 4.32 -7.03
N SER A 112 12.37 4.74 -7.44
CA SER A 112 11.19 3.90 -7.55
C SER A 112 10.18 4.53 -8.51
N ALA A 113 9.46 3.70 -9.25
CA ALA A 113 8.29 4.11 -10.01
C ALA A 113 7.18 3.08 -9.76
N ASN A 114 5.99 3.53 -9.40
CA ASN A 114 4.88 2.65 -9.08
C ASN A 114 3.54 3.29 -9.42
N THR A 115 2.80 2.64 -10.30
CA THR A 115 1.43 2.98 -10.69
C THR A 115 1.26 4.39 -11.26
N ASP A 116 1.37 5.41 -10.43
CA ASP A 116 1.08 6.82 -10.69
C ASP A 116 2.15 7.79 -10.15
N GLY A 117 3.19 7.26 -9.50
CA GLY A 117 4.23 8.05 -8.86
C GLY A 117 5.65 7.64 -9.24
N ILE A 118 6.55 8.60 -9.18
CA ILE A 118 7.99 8.41 -9.38
C ILE A 118 8.74 9.05 -8.22
N MET A 119 9.53 8.26 -7.50
CA MET A 119 10.43 8.75 -6.47
C MET A 119 11.81 9.00 -7.07
N VAL A 120 12.31 10.22 -6.90
CA VAL A 120 13.53 10.69 -7.53
C VAL A 120 14.50 11.24 -6.49
N LYS A 121 15.76 10.83 -6.57
CA LYS A 121 16.88 11.44 -5.85
C LYS A 121 17.64 12.34 -6.82
N PHE A 122 17.89 13.58 -6.44
CA PHE A 122 18.58 14.52 -7.32
C PHE A 122 19.45 15.51 -6.55
N LEU A 123 20.50 16.01 -7.22
CA LEU A 123 21.27 17.13 -6.70
C LEU A 123 20.38 18.38 -6.61
N ARG A 124 20.47 19.16 -5.53
CA ARG A 124 19.75 20.44 -5.37
C ARG A 124 19.90 21.36 -6.59
N SER A 125 21.08 21.38 -7.19
CA SER A 125 21.35 22.16 -8.42
C SER A 125 20.61 21.64 -9.66
N ALA A 126 20.13 20.41 -9.64
CA ALA A 126 19.36 19.80 -10.73
C ALA A 126 17.84 20.03 -10.60
N ARG A 127 17.35 20.53 -9.45
CA ARG A 127 15.92 20.76 -9.18
C ARG A 127 15.20 21.47 -10.33
N PRO A 128 15.68 22.61 -10.87
CA PRO A 128 14.96 23.29 -11.96
C PRO A 128 14.80 22.43 -13.20
N LYS A 129 15.76 21.53 -13.49
CA LYS A 129 15.67 20.62 -14.63
C LYS A 129 14.67 19.50 -14.38
N VAL A 130 14.61 18.97 -13.15
CA VAL A 130 13.62 17.97 -12.74
C VAL A 130 12.21 18.55 -12.85
N GLU A 131 11.97 19.72 -12.28
CA GLU A 131 10.69 20.44 -12.38
C GLU A 131 10.29 20.72 -13.82
N ALA A 132 11.24 21.10 -14.69
CA ALA A 132 10.98 21.32 -16.11
C ALA A 132 10.53 20.04 -16.85
N VAL A 133 11.05 18.86 -16.47
CA VAL A 133 10.59 17.57 -17.04
C VAL A 133 9.13 17.31 -16.67
N PHE A 134 8.77 17.46 -15.40
CA PHE A 134 7.37 17.28 -14.98
C PHE A 134 6.44 18.33 -15.59
N ALA A 135 6.85 19.61 -15.61
CA ALA A 135 6.06 20.67 -16.25
C ALA A 135 5.84 20.43 -17.75
N LYS A 136 6.86 19.98 -18.47
CA LYS A 136 6.76 19.61 -19.89
C LYS A 136 5.80 18.43 -20.07
N ASN A 137 5.89 17.42 -19.22
CA ASN A 137 4.99 16.28 -19.27
C ASN A 137 3.55 16.69 -18.94
N SER A 138 3.32 17.49 -17.90
CA SER A 138 1.99 18.02 -17.56
C SER A 138 1.38 18.80 -18.72
N LYS A 139 2.15 19.66 -19.38
CA LYS A 139 1.68 20.41 -20.56
C LYS A 139 1.30 19.50 -21.73
N ARG A 140 2.02 18.41 -21.94
CA ARG A 140 1.77 17.43 -23.00
C ARG A 140 0.58 16.53 -22.73
N THR A 141 0.40 16.11 -21.48
CA THR A 141 -0.52 15.03 -21.11
C THR A 141 -1.73 15.50 -20.33
N GLY A 142 -1.70 16.71 -19.75
CA GLY A 142 -2.71 17.20 -18.83
C GLY A 142 -2.64 16.62 -17.42
N TYR A 143 -1.67 15.75 -17.12
CA TYR A 143 -1.49 15.24 -15.75
C TYR A 143 -0.95 16.33 -14.84
N GLU A 144 -1.45 16.36 -13.61
CA GLU A 144 -0.93 17.20 -12.54
C GLU A 144 -0.12 16.33 -11.56
N TYR A 145 1.12 16.75 -11.28
CA TYR A 145 2.00 16.05 -10.35
C TYR A 145 2.06 16.78 -9.02
N GLU A 146 1.89 16.03 -7.93
CA GLU A 146 2.04 16.50 -6.56
C GLU A 146 3.38 16.04 -6.04
N GLU A 147 4.23 16.98 -5.60
CA GLU A 147 5.52 16.67 -5.01
C GLU A 147 5.37 16.46 -3.50
N THR A 148 5.94 15.36 -3.01
CA THR A 148 6.15 15.12 -1.58
C THR A 148 7.65 15.00 -1.32
N PRO A 149 8.28 16.04 -0.74
CA PRO A 149 9.70 15.99 -0.40
C PRO A 149 9.93 15.17 0.86
N TYR A 150 11.00 14.38 0.87
CA TYR A 150 11.41 13.54 1.99
C TYR A 150 12.75 13.96 2.55
N GLN A 151 12.87 13.89 3.89
CA GLN A 151 14.13 14.02 4.61
C GLN A 151 14.93 12.72 4.52
N THR A 152 14.24 11.59 4.69
CA THR A 152 14.84 10.26 4.72
C THR A 152 13.94 9.27 4.02
N VAL A 153 14.52 8.39 3.22
CA VAL A 153 13.81 7.27 2.59
C VAL A 153 14.63 6.01 2.75
N ALA A 154 14.04 4.99 3.33
CA ALA A 154 14.58 3.64 3.43
C ALA A 154 13.74 2.70 2.58
N LEU A 155 14.24 2.38 1.40
CA LEU A 155 13.59 1.51 0.42
C LEU A 155 14.13 0.08 0.57
N ARG A 156 13.24 -0.87 0.88
CA ARG A 156 13.53 -2.29 0.70
C ARG A 156 13.22 -2.71 -0.74
N ASP A 157 12.04 -2.34 -1.21
CA ASP A 157 11.55 -2.53 -2.57
C ASP A 157 10.43 -1.50 -2.86
N VAL A 158 9.89 -1.53 -4.08
CA VAL A 158 8.86 -0.59 -4.57
C VAL A 158 7.62 -0.52 -3.66
N ASN A 159 7.26 -1.64 -3.01
CA ASN A 159 6.07 -1.75 -2.18
C ASN A 159 6.34 -1.78 -0.68
N ASN A 160 7.60 -1.82 -0.27
CA ASN A 160 7.98 -1.90 1.14
C ASN A 160 9.05 -0.85 1.43
N TYR A 161 8.63 0.27 2.01
CA TYR A 161 9.54 1.36 2.38
C TYR A 161 9.03 2.17 3.57
N ILE A 162 9.94 2.91 4.19
CA ILE A 162 9.67 3.96 5.16
C ILE A 162 10.21 5.27 4.58
N ALA A 163 9.39 6.31 4.56
CA ALA A 163 9.79 7.65 4.20
C ALA A 163 9.42 8.64 5.32
N ILE A 164 10.30 9.58 5.59
CA ILE A 164 10.11 10.64 6.59
C ILE A 164 10.10 11.95 5.82
N THR A 165 9.00 12.68 5.93
CA THR A 165 8.83 13.99 5.27
C THR A 165 9.64 15.06 5.98
N LEU A 166 9.82 16.22 5.36
CA LEU A 166 10.56 17.35 5.96
C LEU A 166 9.93 17.86 7.25
N ASP A 167 8.61 17.70 7.43
CA ASP A 167 7.87 18.03 8.65
C ASP A 167 7.86 16.90 9.71
N GLY A 168 8.64 15.84 9.47
CA GLY A 168 8.82 14.72 10.40
C GLY A 168 7.72 13.68 10.40
N LYS A 169 6.72 13.78 9.51
CA LYS A 169 5.69 12.72 9.37
C LYS A 169 6.28 11.47 8.75
N VAL A 170 5.85 10.33 9.24
CA VAL A 170 6.28 9.03 8.74
C VAL A 170 5.24 8.47 7.77
N LYS A 171 5.71 8.03 6.60
CA LYS A 171 4.92 7.29 5.60
C LYS A 171 5.50 5.89 5.48
N GLY A 172 4.80 4.89 5.99
CA GLY A 172 5.15 3.49 5.78
C GLY A 172 4.34 2.87 4.65
N LYS A 173 4.93 1.94 3.90
CA LYS A 173 4.25 1.16 2.86
C LYS A 173 4.56 -0.33 3.00
N GLY A 174 3.59 -1.17 2.60
CA GLY A 174 3.71 -2.62 2.65
C GLY A 174 3.83 -3.15 4.08
N ILE A 175 4.90 -3.87 4.40
CA ILE A 175 5.13 -4.41 5.75
C ILE A 175 5.29 -3.31 6.82
N HIS A 176 5.56 -2.07 6.41
CA HIS A 176 5.71 -0.91 7.29
C HIS A 176 4.49 0.03 7.26
N ALA A 177 3.35 -0.39 6.70
CA ALA A 177 2.20 0.49 6.51
C ALA A 177 1.61 1.04 7.83
N ASP A 178 1.82 0.34 8.94
CA ASP A 178 1.30 0.71 10.26
C ASP A 178 2.36 1.23 11.21
N VAL A 179 3.54 1.56 10.69
CA VAL A 179 4.70 1.92 11.52
C VAL A 179 4.44 3.13 12.44
N ASP A 180 3.54 4.02 12.05
CA ASP A 180 3.15 5.22 12.81
C ASP A 180 1.62 5.24 13.08
N SER A 181 0.96 4.09 13.00
CA SER A 181 -0.48 3.99 13.25
C SER A 181 -0.79 3.89 14.75
N LYS A 182 -2.01 4.32 15.12
CA LYS A 182 -2.51 4.11 16.49
C LYS A 182 -2.68 2.61 16.74
N PRO A 183 -2.55 2.17 18.03
CA PRO A 183 -2.81 0.78 18.39
C PRO A 183 -4.18 0.34 17.88
N GLU A 184 -4.20 -0.71 17.08
CA GLU A 184 -5.43 -1.28 16.54
C GLU A 184 -6.02 -2.33 17.48
N PRO A 185 -7.36 -2.56 17.43
CA PRO A 185 -7.96 -3.71 18.10
C PRO A 185 -7.32 -5.02 17.64
N LEU A 186 -7.24 -6.03 18.52
CA LEU A 186 -6.65 -7.33 18.19
C LEU A 186 -7.24 -7.96 16.91
N LYS A 187 -8.50 -7.69 16.61
CA LYS A 187 -9.17 -8.18 15.38
C LYS A 187 -8.49 -7.70 14.10
N THR A 188 -7.94 -6.51 14.08
CA THR A 188 -7.31 -5.89 12.91
C THR A 188 -5.80 -5.75 13.06
N HIS A 189 -5.28 -6.10 14.25
CA HIS A 189 -3.87 -5.97 14.57
C HIS A 189 -2.99 -6.77 13.60
N ARG A 190 -1.89 -6.18 13.17
CA ARG A 190 -0.92 -6.86 12.30
C ARG A 190 0.04 -7.70 13.11
N SER A 191 0.63 -8.70 12.45
CA SER A 191 1.60 -9.58 13.09
C SER A 191 2.94 -8.87 13.29
N PHE A 192 3.52 -9.06 14.48
CA PHE A 192 4.89 -8.61 14.81
C PHE A 192 5.14 -7.13 14.53
N THR A 193 4.26 -6.25 14.98
CA THR A 193 4.39 -4.79 14.76
C THR A 193 5.66 -4.23 15.40
N ILE A 194 6.24 -4.90 16.40
CA ILE A 194 7.54 -4.54 17.00
C ILE A 194 8.65 -4.44 15.94
N CYS A 195 8.63 -5.28 14.91
CA CYS A 195 9.64 -5.25 13.85
C CYS A 195 9.63 -3.91 13.10
N SER A 196 8.45 -3.45 12.69
CA SER A 196 8.32 -2.15 12.01
C SER A 196 8.64 -0.98 12.93
N LYS A 197 8.25 -1.05 14.21
CA LYS A 197 8.58 -0.03 15.21
C LYS A 197 10.09 0.07 15.44
N ALA A 198 10.80 -1.07 15.58
CA ALA A 198 12.24 -1.09 15.77
C ALA A 198 13.00 -0.55 14.55
N VAL A 199 12.56 -0.92 13.34
CA VAL A 199 13.14 -0.39 12.10
C VAL A 199 12.93 1.12 12.00
N LEU A 200 11.75 1.64 12.34
CA LEU A 200 11.49 3.07 12.35
C LEU A 200 12.36 3.81 13.37
N ALA A 201 12.44 3.31 14.60
CA ALA A 201 13.24 3.92 15.67
C ALA A 201 14.72 3.98 15.27
N TYR A 202 15.23 2.94 14.63
CA TYR A 202 16.60 2.92 14.11
C TYR A 202 16.83 3.94 13.00
N ILE A 203 15.92 4.02 12.02
CA ILE A 203 16.05 4.93 10.87
C ILE A 203 15.88 6.40 11.28
N LYS A 204 14.92 6.66 12.17
CA LYS A 204 14.55 8.03 12.56
C LYS A 204 15.46 8.60 13.64
N ASP A 205 15.71 7.81 14.67
CA ASP A 205 16.30 8.29 15.92
C ASP A 205 17.63 7.60 16.25
N GLY A 206 18.10 6.66 15.43
CA GLY A 206 19.33 5.88 15.67
C GLY A 206 19.26 4.93 16.87
N VAL A 207 18.06 4.65 17.38
CA VAL A 207 17.86 3.73 18.51
C VAL A 207 18.06 2.30 18.05
N SER A 208 18.86 1.50 18.78
CA SER A 208 19.11 0.12 18.34
C SER A 208 17.85 -0.75 18.44
N VAL A 209 17.81 -1.81 17.64
CA VAL A 209 16.69 -2.76 17.61
C VAL A 209 16.50 -3.38 18.99
N GLU A 210 17.59 -3.77 19.66
CA GLU A 210 17.60 -4.35 21.00
C GLU A 210 17.01 -3.40 22.05
N GLN A 211 17.38 -2.12 21.98
CA GLN A 211 16.84 -1.10 22.89
C GLN A 211 15.34 -0.91 22.68
N THR A 212 14.87 -0.88 21.44
CA THR A 212 13.44 -0.75 21.13
C THR A 212 12.65 -1.97 21.64
N ILE A 213 13.18 -3.17 21.44
CA ILE A 213 12.55 -4.41 21.93
C ILE A 213 12.51 -4.43 23.45
N ALA A 214 13.62 -4.13 24.12
CA ALA A 214 13.70 -4.13 25.58
C ALA A 214 12.79 -3.07 26.25
N ALA A 215 12.55 -1.94 25.58
CA ALA A 215 11.67 -0.88 26.08
C ALA A 215 10.18 -1.14 25.81
N CYS A 216 9.83 -2.11 24.95
CA CYS A 216 8.45 -2.37 24.57
C CYS A 216 7.73 -3.20 25.64
N ASN A 217 6.66 -2.63 26.21
CA ASN A 217 5.84 -3.28 27.25
C ASN A 217 4.47 -3.75 26.71
N ASP A 218 4.21 -3.64 25.41
CA ASP A 218 2.95 -4.06 24.78
C ASP A 218 3.14 -5.44 24.12
N ILE A 219 2.63 -6.48 24.77
CA ILE A 219 2.72 -7.85 24.26
C ILE A 219 2.07 -8.02 22.88
N ARG A 220 1.12 -7.17 22.53
CA ARG A 220 0.45 -7.21 21.22
C ARG A 220 1.42 -6.96 20.07
N ASP A 221 2.50 -6.24 20.33
CA ASP A 221 3.53 -5.96 19.32
C ASP A 221 4.33 -7.21 18.92
N PHE A 222 4.34 -8.23 19.79
CA PHE A 222 5.08 -9.48 19.59
C PHE A 222 4.22 -10.63 19.10
N VAL A 223 2.93 -10.43 18.86
CA VAL A 223 2.03 -11.50 18.46
C VAL A 223 1.81 -11.56 16.95
N SER A 224 1.61 -12.77 16.45
CA SER A 224 1.13 -13.02 15.09
C SER A 224 -0.36 -13.31 15.11
N MET A 225 -1.11 -12.63 14.23
CA MET A 225 -2.55 -12.75 14.12
C MET A 225 -2.92 -13.46 12.82
N ALA A 226 -3.74 -14.51 12.91
CA ALA A 226 -4.28 -15.21 11.76
C ALA A 226 -5.81 -15.25 11.83
N ASN A 227 -6.47 -15.24 10.67
CA ASN A 227 -7.92 -15.44 10.63
C ASN A 227 -8.22 -16.93 10.82
N GLY A 228 -9.05 -17.25 11.80
CA GLY A 228 -9.68 -18.57 11.93
C GLY A 228 -10.90 -18.67 11.01
N ASP A 229 -11.26 -19.89 10.61
CA ASP A 229 -12.41 -20.13 9.72
C ASP A 229 -13.77 -20.22 10.43
N GLY A 230 -13.84 -19.89 11.67
CA GLY A 230 -15.07 -19.93 12.46
C GLY A 230 -15.68 -21.32 12.72
N GLN A 231 -15.20 -22.35 12.01
CA GLN A 231 -15.62 -23.77 12.21
C GLN A 231 -14.60 -24.57 13.04
N SER A 232 -13.35 -24.16 13.01
CA SER A 232 -12.35 -24.67 13.93
C SER A 232 -12.55 -23.97 15.28
N GLY A 233 -13.50 -24.44 16.05
CA GLY A 233 -13.64 -24.10 17.46
C GLY A 233 -12.45 -24.63 18.24
N GLY A 234 -11.29 -24.01 18.00
CA GLY A 234 -10.06 -24.34 18.68
C GLY A 234 -9.81 -23.31 19.76
N ILE A 235 -9.79 -23.74 20.96
CA ILE A 235 -9.15 -23.01 22.05
C ILE A 235 -7.69 -23.36 21.98
N GLN A 236 -6.84 -22.36 21.81
CA GLN A 236 -5.42 -22.54 21.98
C GLN A 236 -5.06 -22.32 23.44
N THR A 237 -4.63 -23.37 24.10
CA THR A 237 -3.82 -23.21 25.31
C THR A 237 -2.45 -22.74 24.85
N VAL A 238 -2.09 -21.57 25.24
CA VAL A 238 -0.72 -21.12 25.13
C VAL A 238 0.00 -21.66 26.36
N GLU A 239 0.77 -22.74 26.21
CA GLU A 239 1.89 -22.93 27.12
C GLU A 239 2.80 -21.73 26.88
N VAL A 240 3.06 -20.97 27.93
CA VAL A 240 4.05 -19.90 27.89
C VAL A 240 5.39 -20.58 27.64
N ALA A 241 5.77 -20.69 26.39
CA ALA A 241 7.08 -21.18 26.02
C ALA A 241 8.09 -20.15 26.50
N THR A 242 8.92 -20.55 27.45
CA THR A 242 10.19 -19.89 27.68
C THR A 242 11.05 -20.09 26.44
N PHE A 243 11.95 -19.18 26.15
CA PHE A 243 12.82 -19.25 24.94
C PHE A 243 13.52 -20.63 24.83
N ASP A 244 13.80 -21.30 25.95
CA ASP A 244 14.47 -22.59 26.00
C ASP A 244 13.59 -23.77 25.54
N ASN A 245 12.27 -23.72 25.72
CA ASN A 245 11.39 -24.81 25.27
C ASN A 245 10.70 -24.51 23.92
N TRP A 246 10.84 -23.31 23.40
CA TRP A 246 10.36 -22.95 22.05
C TRP A 246 11.02 -23.81 20.97
N VAL A 247 12.33 -24.04 21.07
CA VAL A 247 13.11 -24.85 20.13
C VAL A 247 12.69 -26.33 20.13
N GLU A 248 12.14 -26.84 21.24
CA GLU A 248 11.62 -28.20 21.32
C GLU A 248 10.17 -28.36 20.86
N ILE A 249 9.37 -27.33 21.04
CA ILE A 249 7.93 -27.34 20.70
C ILE A 249 7.72 -27.09 19.21
N GLU A 250 8.47 -26.18 18.60
CA GLU A 250 8.30 -25.80 17.21
C GLU A 250 8.51 -26.96 16.20
N PRO A 251 9.55 -27.81 16.31
CA PRO A 251 9.71 -28.94 15.40
C PRO A 251 8.54 -29.92 15.46
N LYS A 252 8.04 -30.23 16.64
CA LYS A 252 6.88 -31.13 16.80
C LYS A 252 5.59 -30.54 16.23
N LEU A 253 5.42 -29.24 16.34
CA LEU A 253 4.32 -28.51 15.72
C LEU A 253 4.42 -28.51 14.20
N TRP A 254 5.62 -28.32 13.66
CA TRP A 254 5.90 -28.37 12.23
C TRP A 254 5.66 -29.75 11.65
N GLU A 255 6.15 -30.80 12.27
CA GLU A 255 5.96 -32.19 11.83
C GLU A 255 4.48 -32.57 11.82
N ASN A 256 3.73 -32.23 12.86
CA ASN A 256 2.29 -32.46 12.91
C ASN A 256 1.52 -31.64 11.87
N HIS A 257 1.94 -30.42 11.62
CA HIS A 257 1.37 -29.55 10.62
C HIS A 257 1.64 -30.05 9.21
N LEU A 258 2.89 -30.40 8.87
CA LEU A 258 3.28 -30.96 7.57
C LEU A 258 2.64 -32.32 7.32
N GLY A 259 2.58 -33.19 8.31
CA GLY A 259 1.94 -34.50 8.19
C GLY A 259 0.43 -34.40 7.92
N LYS A 260 -0.26 -33.40 8.46
CA LYS A 260 -1.68 -33.15 8.21
C LYS A 260 -1.94 -32.40 6.90
N GLN A 261 -1.05 -31.49 6.50
CA GLN A 261 -1.14 -30.81 5.20
C GLN A 261 -0.93 -31.76 4.01
N ALA A 262 -0.02 -32.71 4.11
CA ALA A 262 0.19 -33.73 3.09
C ALA A 262 -1.08 -34.56 2.81
N LYS A 263 -1.97 -34.68 3.79
CA LYS A 263 -3.24 -35.44 3.66
C LYS A 263 -4.47 -34.57 3.34
N ARG A 264 -4.47 -33.25 3.62
CA ARG A 264 -5.71 -32.43 3.60
C ARG A 264 -5.64 -31.08 2.90
N LYS A 265 -4.58 -30.72 2.22
CA LYS A 265 -4.44 -29.42 1.53
C LYS A 265 -4.71 -28.13 2.34
N SER A 266 -4.83 -28.11 3.64
CA SER A 266 -4.77 -26.87 4.43
C SER A 266 -5.00 -27.08 5.93
N ARG A 267 -4.37 -26.27 6.75
CA ARG A 267 -4.60 -25.76 8.12
C ARG A 267 -3.77 -26.38 9.22
N PRO A 268 -3.19 -25.49 10.08
CA PRO A 268 -2.58 -25.95 11.31
C PRO A 268 -3.62 -26.65 12.21
N PRO A 269 -3.20 -27.66 12.98
CA PRO A 269 -4.10 -28.29 13.93
C PRO A 269 -4.59 -27.27 14.96
N ALA A 270 -5.88 -27.34 15.25
CA ALA A 270 -6.40 -26.66 16.44
C ALA A 270 -5.75 -27.28 17.66
N TYR A 271 -5.26 -26.45 18.55
CA TYR A 271 -4.79 -26.88 19.86
C TYR A 271 -6.00 -27.08 20.77
N GLU A 272 -6.21 -28.31 21.22
CA GLU A 272 -7.15 -28.59 22.32
C GLU A 272 -6.38 -28.43 23.63
N GLY A 273 -6.59 -27.33 24.32
CA GLY A 273 -6.14 -27.16 25.68
C GLY A 273 -7.28 -27.32 26.67
N PRO A 274 -7.01 -27.67 27.93
CA PRO A 274 -8.01 -27.70 28.97
C PRO A 274 -8.47 -26.25 29.21
N VAL A 275 -9.69 -25.98 28.90
CA VAL A 275 -10.34 -24.74 29.27
C VAL A 275 -11.43 -25.10 30.27
N ASP A 276 -11.73 -24.18 31.12
CA ASP A 276 -12.73 -24.24 32.18
C ASP A 276 -14.17 -24.47 31.71
N GLY A 277 -14.34 -25.13 30.54
CA GLY A 277 -15.64 -25.52 29.98
C GLY A 277 -16.33 -24.42 29.19
N SER A 278 -15.72 -23.26 28.98
CA SER A 278 -16.27 -22.22 28.12
C SER A 278 -15.70 -22.29 26.71
N GLU A 279 -16.48 -22.75 25.74
CA GLU A 279 -16.14 -22.68 24.32
C GLU A 279 -16.22 -21.24 23.82
N THR A 280 -15.08 -20.58 23.67
CA THR A 280 -15.02 -19.29 22.97
C THR A 280 -14.60 -19.54 21.50
N ARG A 281 -15.50 -19.30 20.58
CA ARG A 281 -15.18 -19.30 19.14
C ARG A 281 -14.31 -18.08 18.82
N LEU A 282 -13.03 -18.29 18.62
CA LEU A 282 -12.10 -17.24 18.20
C LEU A 282 -12.17 -17.09 16.69
N GLY A 283 -12.60 -15.92 16.20
CA GLY A 283 -12.53 -15.57 14.79
C GLY A 283 -11.11 -15.32 14.27
N ARG A 284 -10.11 -15.29 15.14
CA ARG A 284 -8.69 -15.13 14.85
C ARG A 284 -7.84 -15.94 15.82
N ILE A 285 -6.79 -16.56 15.28
CA ILE A 285 -5.78 -17.28 16.07
C ILE A 285 -4.62 -16.33 16.34
N VAL A 286 -4.25 -16.18 17.60
CA VAL A 286 -3.06 -15.43 18.01
C VAL A 286 -1.91 -16.42 18.20
N ARG A 287 -0.77 -16.16 17.58
CA ARG A 287 0.49 -16.87 17.83
C ARG A 287 1.46 -15.91 18.49
N TRP A 288 2.09 -16.39 19.53
CA TRP A 288 3.12 -15.67 20.28
C TRP A 288 4.48 -15.83 19.59
#